data_75e86c37073805f4ccc61a157d070eb2
#
_entry.id   75e86c37073805f4ccc61a157d070eb2
#
_cell.length_a   1.000
_cell.length_b   1.000
_cell.length_c   1.000
_cell.angle_alpha   90.00
_cell.angle_beta   90.00
_cell.angle_gamma   90.00
#
_symmetry.space_group_name_H-M   'P 1'
#
loop_
_entity.id
_entity.type
_entity.pdbx_description
1 polymer ?
#
loop_
_entity_poly.entity_id
_entity_poly.type
_entity_poly.pdbx_seq_one_letter_code
_entity_poly.pdbx_strand_id
1 'polypeptide(L)'
;MRVLFLIQGEGRGHLTQALSLHQMLKQAGHDVIGAIVGVTAERDVPAFFSSAFTAPVTPIFSPGLVYNAKTNALEPFKTTLKAIRTMRPFWRSLKQVRNMIETQQPDVVVNFYEMLGGMTYALLRPSVPMVCIAHQYMAFHTNFQCPKGQWFYRQAFKINTRLTCFGANELLALSFDKQPDEPSQRVRVVPPLLRQEVTELKPIEGHSLLAYVTQPGLKVELLKAHEQHPGIHMDGFHSGTTLPDQKVDDTLTFHAIDGKRFLEFMAQCKAIVTTAGFESVCEAAYLGKPALMIPQANHYEQACNAIDGQRAGVGTASSRFDLDKLIDYLPK
;
A
#
# COMPACT_ATOMS: atom_id res chain seq x y z
N MET A 1 26.35 0.98 4.65
CA MET A 1 25.93 1.80 3.49
C MET A 1 25.08 2.95 3.97
N ARG A 2 25.17 4.09 3.30
CA ARG A 2 24.33 5.27 3.52
C ARG A 2 23.15 5.23 2.53
N VAL A 3 21.95 5.19 3.01
CA VAL A 3 20.74 4.97 2.19
C VAL A 3 19.83 6.19 2.28
N LEU A 4 19.38 6.71 1.14
CA LEU A 4 18.38 7.79 1.08
C LEU A 4 17.07 7.21 0.54
N PHE A 5 15.95 7.50 1.22
CA PHE A 5 14.63 7.06 0.80
C PHE A 5 13.91 8.13 -0.03
N LEU A 6 13.23 7.71 -1.08
CA LEU A 6 12.20 8.45 -1.80
C LEU A 6 10.88 7.71 -1.62
N ILE A 7 9.84 8.37 -1.11
CA ILE A 7 8.64 7.68 -0.69
C ILE A 7 7.40 8.39 -1.22
N GLN A 8 6.48 7.65 -1.84
CA GLN A 8 5.17 8.18 -2.18
C GLN A 8 4.36 8.44 -0.89
N GLY A 9 3.99 9.69 -0.67
CA GLY A 9 3.24 10.12 0.53
C GLY A 9 1.73 9.93 0.43
N GLU A 10 1.20 9.55 -0.73
CA GLU A 10 -0.22 9.23 -0.89
C GLU A 10 -0.51 7.82 -0.37
N GLY A 11 -1.38 7.73 0.64
CA GLY A 11 -1.71 6.47 1.30
C GLY A 11 -0.71 6.08 2.40
N ARG A 12 -1.01 5.00 3.10
CA ARG A 12 -0.20 4.52 4.23
C ARG A 12 0.81 3.43 3.84
N GLY A 13 0.54 2.68 2.77
CA GLY A 13 1.28 1.48 2.41
C GLY A 13 2.78 1.72 2.21
N HIS A 14 3.17 2.60 1.28
CA HIS A 14 4.58 2.88 1.00
C HIS A 14 5.33 3.48 2.19
N LEU A 15 4.66 4.30 3.00
CA LEU A 15 5.22 4.82 4.24
C LEU A 15 5.47 3.69 5.26
N THR A 16 4.56 2.73 5.38
CA THR A 16 4.70 1.54 6.24
C THR A 16 5.84 0.64 5.74
N GLN A 17 5.92 0.38 4.42
CA GLN A 17 7.02 -0.36 3.81
C GLN A 17 8.37 0.30 4.10
N ALA A 18 8.45 1.63 3.98
CA ALA A 18 9.66 2.38 4.27
C ALA A 18 10.08 2.29 5.75
N LEU A 19 9.13 2.34 6.69
CA LEU A 19 9.42 2.12 8.12
C LEU A 19 9.97 0.71 8.37
N SER A 20 9.35 -0.31 7.78
CA SER A 20 9.81 -1.70 7.91
C SER A 20 11.23 -1.87 7.38
N LEU A 21 11.52 -1.35 6.17
CA LEU A 21 12.88 -1.42 5.63
C LEU A 21 13.88 -0.58 6.42
N HIS A 22 13.48 0.58 6.96
CA HIS A 22 14.32 1.41 7.81
C HIS A 22 14.79 0.63 9.05
N GLN A 23 13.89 -0.08 9.71
CA GLN A 23 14.22 -0.91 10.87
C GLN A 23 15.17 -2.06 10.48
N MET A 24 14.89 -2.77 9.38
CA MET A 24 15.72 -3.86 8.88
C MET A 24 17.14 -3.39 8.55
N LEU A 25 17.28 -2.26 7.86
CA LEU A 25 18.58 -1.68 7.50
C LEU A 25 19.38 -1.25 8.74
N LYS A 26 18.71 -0.64 9.72
CA LYS A 26 19.31 -0.26 10.99
C LYS A 26 19.84 -1.47 11.77
N GLN A 27 19.04 -2.55 11.83
CA GLN A 27 19.46 -3.82 12.46
C GLN A 27 20.63 -4.46 11.73
N ALA A 28 20.70 -4.31 10.41
CA ALA A 28 21.83 -4.77 9.58
C ALA A 28 23.06 -3.85 9.61
N GLY A 29 23.07 -2.78 10.43
CA GLY A 29 24.19 -1.85 10.56
C GLY A 29 24.33 -0.87 9.39
N HIS A 30 23.26 -0.60 8.65
CA HIS A 30 23.23 0.41 7.61
C HIS A 30 22.64 1.72 8.13
N ASP A 31 23.05 2.84 7.53
CA ASP A 31 22.62 4.18 7.90
C ASP A 31 21.60 4.73 6.90
N VAL A 32 20.36 4.90 7.34
CA VAL A 32 19.33 5.60 6.55
C VAL A 32 19.44 7.07 6.87
N ILE A 33 20.05 7.84 5.96
CA ILE A 33 20.44 9.25 6.16
C ILE A 33 19.28 10.24 6.05
N GLY A 34 18.13 9.81 5.52
CA GLY A 34 16.93 10.65 5.39
C GLY A 34 15.87 10.02 4.51
N ALA A 35 14.70 10.67 4.51
CA ALA A 35 13.60 10.35 3.62
C ALA A 35 13.08 11.62 2.94
N ILE A 36 12.91 11.56 1.63
CA ILE A 36 12.18 12.53 0.83
C ILE A 36 10.80 11.96 0.60
N VAL A 37 9.76 12.66 1.07
CA VAL A 37 8.37 12.21 0.92
C VAL A 37 7.65 13.09 -0.08
N GLY A 38 7.18 12.49 -1.17
CA GLY A 38 6.36 13.18 -2.17
C GLY A 38 4.97 13.47 -1.60
N VAL A 39 4.62 14.75 -1.48
CA VAL A 39 3.32 15.20 -0.96
C VAL A 39 2.62 16.12 -1.95
N THR A 40 1.29 16.10 -1.99
CA THR A 40 0.52 17.11 -2.74
C THR A 40 0.46 18.41 -1.94
N ALA A 41 0.07 19.52 -2.60
CA ALA A 41 -0.04 20.83 -1.95
C ALA A 41 -1.06 20.85 -0.77
N GLU A 42 -1.93 19.85 -0.70
CA GLU A 42 -3.04 19.78 0.26
C GLU A 42 -2.78 18.77 1.40
N ARG A 43 -1.60 18.12 1.40
CA ARG A 43 -1.29 17.05 2.36
C ARG A 43 0.11 17.20 2.95
N ASP A 44 0.20 16.98 4.23
CA ASP A 44 1.47 16.86 4.95
C ASP A 44 1.88 15.39 5.12
N VAL A 45 3.13 15.18 5.54
CA VAL A 45 3.60 13.85 5.92
C VAL A 45 2.82 13.38 7.16
N PRO A 46 2.20 12.19 7.11
CA PRO A 46 1.42 11.70 8.23
C PRO A 46 2.24 11.56 9.53
N ALA A 47 1.64 11.97 10.67
CA ALA A 47 2.31 11.99 11.96
C ALA A 47 2.84 10.62 12.39
N PHE A 48 2.14 9.51 12.06
CA PHE A 48 2.62 8.16 12.39
C PHE A 48 3.97 7.84 11.74
N PHE A 49 4.24 8.40 10.54
CA PHE A 49 5.53 8.22 9.86
C PHE A 49 6.60 9.11 10.48
N SER A 50 6.30 10.41 10.63
CA SER A 50 7.27 11.38 11.17
C SER A 50 7.70 11.07 12.60
N SER A 51 6.83 10.44 13.41
CA SER A 51 7.16 10.05 14.79
C SER A 51 7.98 8.76 14.87
N ALA A 52 7.84 7.85 13.90
CA ALA A 52 8.51 6.56 13.90
C ALA A 52 9.82 6.55 13.11
N PHE A 53 9.96 7.44 12.12
CA PHE A 53 11.15 7.52 11.28
C PHE A 53 12.22 8.37 11.95
N THR A 54 13.35 7.77 12.32
CA THR A 54 14.37 8.42 13.18
C THR A 54 15.36 9.31 12.44
N ALA A 55 15.38 9.30 11.11
CA ALA A 55 16.21 10.17 10.28
C ALA A 55 15.42 11.41 9.78
N PRO A 56 16.08 12.45 9.25
CA PRO A 56 15.39 13.63 8.71
C PRO A 56 14.37 13.31 7.62
N VAL A 57 13.17 13.89 7.72
CA VAL A 57 12.09 13.76 6.73
C VAL A 57 11.90 15.09 6.01
N THR A 58 11.99 15.08 4.69
CA THR A 58 11.82 16.27 3.86
C THR A 58 10.61 16.11 2.93
N PRO A 59 9.49 16.80 3.18
CA PRO A 59 8.38 16.83 2.23
C PRO A 59 8.77 17.61 0.97
N ILE A 60 8.47 17.04 -0.20
CA ILE A 60 8.67 17.71 -1.50
C ILE A 60 7.38 17.56 -2.31
N PHE A 61 7.00 18.66 -2.99
CA PHE A 61 5.82 18.63 -3.85
C PHE A 61 5.93 17.57 -4.94
N SER A 62 4.96 16.65 -4.97
CA SER A 62 4.76 15.64 -5.99
C SER A 62 3.35 15.77 -6.59
N PRO A 63 3.20 15.79 -7.92
CA PRO A 63 1.88 15.88 -8.52
C PRO A 63 1.10 14.59 -8.33
N GLY A 64 0.00 14.64 -7.58
CA GLY A 64 -0.93 13.52 -7.43
C GLY A 64 -1.86 13.38 -8.64
N LEU A 65 -2.38 12.17 -8.86
CA LEU A 65 -3.45 11.91 -9.80
C LEU A 65 -4.77 12.55 -9.32
N VAL A 66 -5.61 12.98 -10.25
CA VAL A 66 -6.92 13.56 -9.90
C VAL A 66 -7.98 12.49 -10.01
N TYR A 67 -8.65 12.23 -8.91
CA TYR A 67 -9.78 11.31 -8.82
C TYR A 67 -11.07 12.08 -8.62
N ASN A 68 -12.16 11.57 -9.18
CA ASN A 68 -13.50 12.08 -8.92
C ASN A 68 -13.90 11.77 -7.47
N ALA A 69 -14.25 12.79 -6.69
CA ALA A 69 -14.57 12.63 -5.27
C ALA A 69 -15.79 11.73 -4.97
N LYS A 70 -16.70 11.58 -5.96
CA LYS A 70 -17.93 10.75 -5.79
C LYS A 70 -17.76 9.33 -6.29
N THR A 71 -16.98 9.13 -7.36
CA THR A 71 -16.88 7.83 -8.05
C THR A 71 -15.53 7.15 -7.86
N ASN A 72 -14.55 7.81 -7.26
CA ASN A 72 -13.15 7.38 -7.19
C ASN A 72 -12.52 7.04 -8.56
N ALA A 73 -13.17 7.43 -9.67
CA ALA A 73 -12.63 7.22 -11.01
C ALA A 73 -11.52 8.23 -11.30
N LEU A 74 -10.43 7.77 -11.92
CA LEU A 74 -9.39 8.64 -12.46
C LEU A 74 -10.01 9.60 -13.48
N GLU A 75 -9.73 10.91 -13.35
CA GLU A 75 -10.15 11.95 -14.29
C GLU A 75 -8.97 12.37 -15.19
N PRO A 76 -8.77 11.71 -16.36
CA PRO A 76 -7.57 11.92 -17.18
C PRO A 76 -7.41 13.37 -17.64
N PHE A 77 -8.51 14.02 -18.05
CA PHE A 77 -8.46 15.40 -18.52
C PHE A 77 -8.05 16.38 -17.40
N LYS A 78 -8.64 16.24 -16.21
CA LYS A 78 -8.25 17.08 -15.06
C LYS A 78 -6.82 16.79 -14.60
N THR A 79 -6.41 15.52 -14.63
CA THR A 79 -5.03 15.11 -14.33
C THR A 79 -4.05 15.77 -15.30
N THR A 80 -4.34 15.76 -16.61
CA THR A 80 -3.48 16.41 -17.62
C THR A 80 -3.42 17.93 -17.42
N LEU A 81 -4.56 18.57 -17.16
CA LEU A 81 -4.61 20.01 -16.93
C LEU A 81 -3.85 20.39 -15.63
N LYS A 82 -4.00 19.59 -14.56
CA LYS A 82 -3.24 19.77 -13.32
C LYS A 82 -1.74 19.58 -13.58
N ALA A 83 -1.33 18.57 -14.34
CA ALA A 83 0.08 18.32 -14.69
C ALA A 83 0.71 19.51 -15.44
N ILE A 84 0.00 20.10 -16.40
CA ILE A 84 0.48 21.31 -17.11
C ILE A 84 0.65 22.50 -16.14
N ARG A 85 -0.34 22.76 -15.28
CA ARG A 85 -0.30 23.85 -14.30
C ARG A 85 0.80 23.66 -13.24
N THR A 86 1.11 22.42 -12.89
CA THR A 86 2.10 22.05 -11.87
C THR A 86 3.49 21.75 -12.45
N MET A 87 3.71 21.91 -13.75
CA MET A 87 4.98 21.57 -14.41
C MET A 87 6.17 22.35 -13.82
N ARG A 88 6.02 23.64 -13.54
CA ARG A 88 7.10 24.46 -12.93
C ARG A 88 7.43 24.04 -11.50
N PRO A 89 6.45 23.88 -10.58
CA PRO A 89 6.70 23.28 -9.26
C PRO A 89 7.33 21.90 -9.35
N PHE A 90 6.82 21.02 -10.20
CA PHE A 90 7.34 19.68 -10.40
C PHE A 90 8.82 19.69 -10.83
N TRP A 91 9.18 20.54 -11.79
CA TRP A 91 10.58 20.69 -12.23
C TRP A 91 11.50 21.20 -11.12
N ARG A 92 11.01 22.08 -10.24
CA ARG A 92 11.75 22.51 -9.04
C ARG A 92 11.96 21.34 -8.08
N SER A 93 10.92 20.52 -7.88
CA SER A 93 11.01 19.31 -7.05
C SER A 93 12.05 18.33 -7.56
N LEU A 94 12.10 18.07 -8.88
CA LEU A 94 13.13 17.21 -9.47
C LEU A 94 14.55 17.73 -9.22
N LYS A 95 14.77 19.04 -9.41
CA LYS A 95 16.08 19.69 -9.12
C LYS A 95 16.44 19.61 -7.63
N GLN A 96 15.45 19.77 -6.74
CA GLN A 96 15.64 19.65 -5.30
C GLN A 96 16.03 18.22 -4.90
N VAL A 97 15.32 17.20 -5.42
CA VAL A 97 15.67 15.78 -5.21
C VAL A 97 17.09 15.49 -5.70
N ARG A 98 17.44 15.91 -6.93
CA ARG A 98 18.80 15.75 -7.45
C ARG A 98 19.84 16.40 -6.54
N ASN A 99 19.63 17.67 -6.17
CA ASN A 99 20.56 18.40 -5.30
C ASN A 99 20.75 17.69 -3.94
N MET A 100 19.68 17.17 -3.34
CA MET A 100 19.78 16.41 -2.09
C MET A 100 20.61 15.13 -2.28
N ILE A 101 20.43 14.39 -3.36
CA ILE A 101 21.23 13.21 -3.69
C ILE A 101 22.71 13.60 -3.86
N GLU A 102 23.01 14.64 -4.61
CA GLU A 102 24.38 15.10 -4.87
C GLU A 102 25.07 15.69 -3.63
N THR A 103 24.33 16.37 -2.74
CA THR A 103 24.88 16.96 -1.53
C THR A 103 25.07 15.91 -0.43
N GLN A 104 24.12 14.99 -0.24
CA GLN A 104 24.17 13.98 0.80
C GLN A 104 25.03 12.77 0.42
N GLN A 105 25.27 12.54 -0.87
CA GLN A 105 26.07 11.44 -1.41
C GLN A 105 25.75 10.08 -0.76
N PRO A 106 24.48 9.59 -0.88
CA PRO A 106 24.15 8.25 -0.42
C PRO A 106 24.85 7.20 -1.31
N ASP A 107 25.08 6.00 -0.78
CA ASP A 107 25.57 4.87 -1.56
C ASP A 107 24.49 4.32 -2.50
N VAL A 108 23.22 4.45 -2.06
CA VAL A 108 22.03 4.00 -2.83
C VAL A 108 20.81 4.84 -2.47
N VAL A 109 19.96 5.07 -3.47
CA VAL A 109 18.61 5.63 -3.30
C VAL A 109 17.61 4.49 -3.38
N VAL A 110 16.74 4.38 -2.37
CA VAL A 110 15.62 3.43 -2.37
C VAL A 110 14.32 4.17 -2.62
N ASN A 111 13.64 3.83 -3.70
CA ASN A 111 12.42 4.50 -4.14
C ASN A 111 11.19 3.63 -3.89
N PHE A 112 10.31 4.07 -2.99
CA PHE A 112 9.01 3.44 -2.69
C PHE A 112 7.92 4.06 -3.56
N TYR A 113 7.92 3.69 -4.83
CA TYR A 113 6.90 4.06 -5.83
C TYR A 113 6.71 5.56 -6.04
N GLU A 114 7.69 6.40 -5.69
CA GLU A 114 7.60 7.87 -5.85
C GLU A 114 8.01 8.30 -7.25
N MET A 115 7.12 9.04 -7.93
CA MET A 115 7.33 9.52 -9.30
C MET A 115 8.52 10.49 -9.39
N LEU A 116 8.76 11.32 -8.37
CA LEU A 116 9.91 12.22 -8.33
C LEU A 116 11.22 11.46 -8.51
N GLY A 117 11.33 10.26 -7.92
CA GLY A 117 12.50 9.39 -8.07
C GLY A 117 12.73 9.02 -9.54
N GLY A 118 11.79 8.31 -10.14
CA GLY A 118 11.92 7.89 -11.53
C GLY A 118 12.13 9.04 -12.51
N MET A 119 11.40 10.14 -12.35
CA MET A 119 11.55 11.31 -13.23
C MET A 119 12.87 12.07 -13.03
N THR A 120 13.40 12.13 -11.79
CA THR A 120 14.72 12.69 -11.52
C THR A 120 15.80 11.90 -12.24
N TYR A 121 15.75 10.56 -12.14
CA TYR A 121 16.72 9.70 -12.81
C TYR A 121 16.58 9.72 -14.33
N ALA A 122 15.37 9.77 -14.87
CA ALA A 122 15.15 9.89 -16.31
C ALA A 122 15.72 11.18 -16.91
N LEU A 123 15.49 12.32 -16.24
CA LEU A 123 15.75 13.66 -16.81
C LEU A 123 17.06 14.29 -16.32
N LEU A 124 17.45 14.05 -15.08
CA LEU A 124 18.60 14.72 -14.45
C LEU A 124 19.77 13.76 -14.14
N ARG A 125 19.57 12.46 -14.27
CA ARG A 125 20.59 11.38 -14.25
C ARG A 125 21.60 11.50 -13.09
N PRO A 126 21.16 11.40 -11.81
CA PRO A 126 22.11 11.29 -10.71
C PRO A 126 23.01 10.07 -10.89
N SER A 127 24.27 10.15 -10.40
CA SER A 127 25.25 9.07 -10.51
C SER A 127 25.03 7.94 -9.50
N VAL A 128 24.33 8.22 -8.40
CA VAL A 128 24.02 7.24 -7.33
C VAL A 128 23.02 6.21 -7.85
N PRO A 129 23.22 4.90 -7.62
CA PRO A 129 22.28 3.87 -8.05
C PRO A 129 20.94 4.01 -7.33
N MET A 130 19.83 3.67 -8.04
CA MET A 130 18.49 3.64 -7.49
C MET A 130 17.89 2.23 -7.56
N VAL A 131 17.37 1.76 -6.44
CA VAL A 131 16.57 0.54 -6.33
C VAL A 131 15.13 0.94 -6.03
N CYS A 132 14.17 0.38 -6.75
CA CYS A 132 12.76 0.67 -6.55
C CYS A 132 12.08 -0.52 -5.87
N ILE A 133 11.24 -0.24 -4.86
CA ILE A 133 10.53 -1.27 -4.08
C ILE A 133 9.03 -0.96 -4.07
N ALA A 134 8.21 -1.87 -4.59
CA ALA A 134 6.76 -1.83 -4.45
C ALA A 134 6.10 -3.11 -5.01
N HIS A 135 4.88 -3.43 -4.56
CA HIS A 135 4.07 -4.51 -5.17
C HIS A 135 3.68 -4.19 -6.62
N GLN A 136 3.45 -2.94 -6.95
CA GLN A 136 3.03 -2.48 -8.28
C GLN A 136 4.02 -2.85 -9.39
N TYR A 137 5.30 -3.13 -9.07
CA TYR A 137 6.28 -3.61 -10.06
C TYR A 137 5.99 -5.04 -10.53
N MET A 138 5.14 -5.80 -9.84
CA MET A 138 4.57 -7.05 -10.37
C MET A 138 3.81 -6.83 -11.68
N ALA A 139 3.33 -5.63 -11.98
CA ALA A 139 2.69 -5.31 -13.27
C ALA A 139 3.62 -5.54 -14.51
N PHE A 140 4.92 -5.66 -14.30
CA PHE A 140 5.90 -6.01 -15.33
C PHE A 140 6.24 -7.50 -15.35
N HIS A 141 5.80 -8.27 -14.37
CA HIS A 141 5.99 -9.70 -14.30
C HIS A 141 4.98 -10.45 -15.19
N THR A 142 5.42 -11.51 -15.86
CA THR A 142 4.59 -12.28 -16.82
C THR A 142 3.40 -12.96 -16.15
N ASN A 143 3.54 -13.41 -14.91
CA ASN A 143 2.48 -14.12 -14.17
C ASN A 143 1.46 -13.18 -13.51
N PHE A 144 1.70 -11.86 -13.51
CA PHE A 144 0.78 -10.94 -12.83
C PHE A 144 -0.55 -10.81 -13.54
N GLN A 145 -1.62 -11.14 -12.80
CA GLN A 145 -2.98 -11.13 -13.34
C GLN A 145 -3.68 -9.81 -13.05
N CYS A 146 -4.40 -9.33 -14.04
CA CYS A 146 -5.16 -8.09 -13.98
C CYS A 146 -6.62 -8.34 -14.41
N PRO A 147 -7.57 -7.46 -14.04
CA PRO A 147 -8.94 -7.54 -14.48
C PRO A 147 -9.05 -7.60 -16.00
N LYS A 148 -9.88 -8.53 -16.52
CA LYS A 148 -10.14 -8.66 -17.95
C LYS A 148 -10.99 -7.48 -18.47
N GLY A 149 -10.84 -7.13 -19.74
CA GLY A 149 -11.66 -6.11 -20.41
C GLY A 149 -11.32 -4.65 -20.05
N GLN A 150 -10.38 -4.40 -19.13
CA GLN A 150 -10.02 -3.06 -18.67
C GLN A 150 -8.68 -2.58 -19.27
N TRP A 151 -8.49 -2.71 -20.58
CA TRP A 151 -7.23 -2.42 -21.27
C TRP A 151 -6.70 -1.01 -20.99
N PHE A 152 -7.56 0.01 -21.05
CA PHE A 152 -7.17 1.41 -20.82
C PHE A 152 -6.58 1.60 -19.40
N TYR A 153 -7.28 1.11 -18.36
CA TYR A 153 -6.80 1.20 -16.99
C TYR A 153 -5.50 0.42 -16.77
N ARG A 154 -5.36 -0.73 -17.43
CA ARG A 154 -4.11 -1.51 -17.42
C ARG A 154 -2.95 -0.73 -18.00
N GLN A 155 -3.14 -0.05 -19.14
CA GLN A 155 -2.08 0.76 -19.74
C GLN A 155 -1.74 1.97 -18.88
N ALA A 156 -2.75 2.68 -18.36
CA ALA A 156 -2.54 3.80 -17.46
C ALA A 156 -1.76 3.39 -16.19
N PHE A 157 -2.10 2.25 -15.59
CA PHE A 157 -1.41 1.70 -14.46
C PHE A 157 0.06 1.36 -14.79
N LYS A 158 0.32 0.67 -15.91
CA LYS A 158 1.68 0.35 -16.35
C LYS A 158 2.51 1.59 -16.66
N ILE A 159 1.92 2.61 -17.28
CA ILE A 159 2.59 3.90 -17.56
C ILE A 159 2.95 4.58 -16.26
N ASN A 160 1.99 4.72 -15.32
CA ASN A 160 2.26 5.30 -14.02
C ASN A 160 3.38 4.55 -13.29
N THR A 161 3.31 3.22 -13.24
CA THR A 161 4.36 2.38 -12.64
C THR A 161 5.72 2.59 -13.32
N ARG A 162 5.76 2.74 -14.65
CA ARG A 162 7.02 3.02 -15.36
C ARG A 162 7.60 4.39 -15.00
N LEU A 163 6.76 5.39 -14.81
CA LEU A 163 7.21 6.75 -14.42
C LEU A 163 7.87 6.76 -13.05
N THR A 164 7.48 5.86 -12.14
CA THR A 164 8.10 5.79 -10.79
C THR A 164 9.47 5.11 -10.79
N CYS A 165 9.83 4.35 -11.83
CA CYS A 165 11.04 3.52 -11.84
C CYS A 165 11.98 3.79 -13.02
N PHE A 166 11.83 4.88 -13.76
CA PHE A 166 12.78 5.24 -14.79
C PHE A 166 14.20 5.38 -14.23
N GLY A 167 15.18 4.82 -14.92
CA GLY A 167 16.58 4.87 -14.52
C GLY A 167 16.93 4.01 -13.30
N ALA A 168 16.01 3.23 -12.77
CA ALA A 168 16.29 2.27 -11.71
C ALA A 168 17.26 1.17 -12.18
N ASN A 169 18.19 0.78 -11.30
CA ASN A 169 19.08 -0.32 -11.51
C ASN A 169 18.37 -1.66 -11.34
N GLU A 170 17.46 -1.74 -10.37
CA GLU A 170 16.71 -2.94 -10.04
C GLU A 170 15.32 -2.58 -9.53
N LEU A 171 14.34 -3.45 -9.81
CA LEU A 171 12.97 -3.35 -9.31
C LEU A 171 12.72 -4.53 -8.36
N LEU A 172 12.54 -4.25 -7.09
CA LEU A 172 12.15 -5.24 -6.08
C LEU A 172 10.62 -5.27 -6.00
N ALA A 173 10.02 -6.25 -6.67
CA ALA A 173 8.58 -6.43 -6.68
C ALA A 173 8.14 -7.24 -5.46
N LEU A 174 7.45 -6.59 -4.53
CA LEU A 174 6.86 -7.28 -3.38
C LEU A 174 5.75 -8.22 -3.86
N SER A 175 5.73 -9.46 -3.40
CA SER A 175 4.74 -10.46 -3.84
C SER A 175 4.08 -11.15 -2.64
N PHE A 176 2.83 -11.61 -2.83
CA PHE A 176 2.11 -12.42 -1.85
C PHE A 176 2.72 -13.82 -1.70
N ASP A 177 3.32 -14.35 -2.76
CA ASP A 177 3.92 -15.68 -2.81
C ASP A 177 5.28 -15.67 -3.51
N LYS A 178 6.01 -16.73 -3.37
CA LYS A 178 7.31 -16.90 -4.05
C LYS A 178 7.08 -17.15 -5.53
N GLN A 179 7.66 -16.30 -6.37
CA GLN A 179 7.66 -16.42 -7.82
C GLN A 179 9.08 -16.27 -8.38
N PRO A 180 9.34 -16.74 -9.61
CA PRO A 180 10.62 -16.52 -10.27
C PRO A 180 10.83 -15.02 -10.54
N ASP A 181 12.07 -14.60 -10.66
CA ASP A 181 12.42 -13.27 -11.13
C ASP A 181 12.04 -13.08 -12.61
N GLU A 182 11.85 -11.84 -13.05
CA GLU A 182 11.65 -11.47 -14.46
C GLU A 182 12.83 -10.59 -14.96
N PRO A 183 13.97 -11.21 -15.32
CA PRO A 183 15.20 -10.47 -15.66
C PRO A 183 15.05 -9.55 -16.85
N SER A 184 14.18 -9.90 -17.83
CA SER A 184 13.90 -9.09 -19.01
C SER A 184 13.35 -7.71 -18.68
N GLN A 185 12.72 -7.57 -17.51
CA GLN A 185 12.17 -6.33 -16.98
C GLN A 185 12.95 -5.78 -15.77
N ARG A 186 14.08 -6.39 -15.41
CA ARG A 186 14.88 -6.10 -14.21
C ARG A 186 14.06 -6.23 -12.92
N VAL A 187 13.08 -7.12 -12.89
CA VAL A 187 12.24 -7.38 -11.74
C VAL A 187 12.80 -8.56 -10.97
N ARG A 188 13.11 -8.31 -9.70
CA ARG A 188 13.39 -9.35 -8.71
C ARG A 188 12.18 -9.45 -7.80
N VAL A 189 11.63 -10.64 -7.66
CA VAL A 189 10.50 -10.90 -6.78
C VAL A 189 10.99 -11.12 -5.37
N VAL A 190 10.45 -10.34 -4.42
CA VAL A 190 10.86 -10.36 -3.02
C VAL A 190 9.64 -10.50 -2.09
N PRO A 191 9.84 -11.04 -0.87
CA PRO A 191 8.78 -11.10 0.13
C PRO A 191 8.26 -9.70 0.50
N PRO A 192 7.03 -9.60 1.05
CA PRO A 192 6.49 -8.32 1.54
C PRO A 192 7.32 -7.77 2.70
N LEU A 193 7.37 -6.45 2.81
CA LEU A 193 7.98 -5.74 3.93
C LEU A 193 6.97 -5.64 5.07
N LEU A 194 7.02 -6.58 6.01
CA LEU A 194 6.12 -6.61 7.16
C LEU A 194 6.62 -5.68 8.26
N ARG A 195 5.68 -5.10 9.01
CA ARG A 195 5.99 -4.37 10.24
C ARG A 195 6.58 -5.32 11.28
N GLN A 196 7.56 -4.85 12.06
CA GLN A 196 8.17 -5.67 13.11
C GLN A 196 7.12 -6.14 14.12
N GLU A 197 6.17 -5.29 14.46
CA GLU A 197 5.09 -5.60 15.40
C GLU A 197 4.28 -6.82 14.95
N VAL A 198 4.07 -7.00 13.63
CA VAL A 198 3.38 -8.18 13.09
C VAL A 198 4.19 -9.45 13.29
N THR A 199 5.52 -9.37 13.09
CA THR A 199 6.40 -10.55 13.21
C THR A 199 6.58 -11.02 14.66
N GLU A 200 6.30 -10.16 15.63
CA GLU A 200 6.35 -10.44 17.06
C GLU A 200 5.03 -10.99 17.62
N LEU A 201 3.93 -10.82 16.89
CA LEU A 201 2.63 -11.33 17.32
C LEU A 201 2.55 -12.86 17.21
N LYS A 202 1.87 -13.45 18.17
CA LYS A 202 1.54 -14.89 18.17
C LYS A 202 0.06 -15.01 17.75
N PRO A 203 -0.22 -15.55 16.56
CA PRO A 203 -1.60 -15.75 16.15
C PRO A 203 -2.25 -16.85 17.01
N ILE A 204 -3.51 -16.62 17.33
CA ILE A 204 -4.37 -17.63 17.99
C ILE A 204 -5.55 -17.96 17.09
N GLU A 205 -6.15 -19.12 17.27
CA GLU A 205 -7.38 -19.46 16.57
C GLU A 205 -8.54 -18.68 17.19
N GLY A 206 -9.05 -17.70 16.43
CA GLY A 206 -10.13 -16.84 16.86
C GLY A 206 -11.48 -17.23 16.25
N HIS A 207 -12.54 -16.59 16.75
CA HIS A 207 -13.91 -16.85 16.29
C HIS A 207 -14.54 -15.63 15.61
N SER A 208 -14.03 -14.41 15.84
CA SER A 208 -14.54 -13.18 15.24
C SER A 208 -13.94 -12.91 13.87
N LEU A 209 -14.67 -12.19 13.03
CA LEU A 209 -14.17 -11.60 11.81
C LEU A 209 -13.69 -10.18 12.08
N LEU A 210 -12.52 -9.81 11.55
CA LEU A 210 -12.00 -8.46 11.64
C LEU A 210 -12.26 -7.71 10.32
N ALA A 211 -12.92 -6.55 10.38
CA ALA A 211 -13.16 -5.71 9.21
C ALA A 211 -12.40 -4.38 9.31
N TYR A 212 -11.67 -4.00 8.24
CA TYR A 212 -11.06 -2.68 8.10
C TYR A 212 -11.89 -1.82 7.17
N VAL A 213 -12.66 -0.90 7.77
CA VAL A 213 -13.71 -0.12 7.10
C VAL A 213 -13.25 1.33 6.94
N THR A 214 -12.57 1.64 5.85
CA THR A 214 -12.06 3.00 5.58
C THR A 214 -13.06 3.89 4.87
N GLN A 215 -14.13 3.33 4.32
CA GLN A 215 -15.13 4.06 3.53
C GLN A 215 -16.54 3.90 4.10
N PRO A 216 -17.38 4.97 4.05
CA PRO A 216 -18.75 4.90 4.53
C PRO A 216 -19.61 3.82 3.85
N GLY A 217 -19.41 3.61 2.53
CA GLY A 217 -20.13 2.59 1.79
C GLY A 217 -19.85 1.18 2.29
N LEU A 218 -18.61 0.87 2.63
CA LEU A 218 -18.23 -0.44 3.16
C LEU A 218 -18.82 -0.69 4.56
N LYS A 219 -19.01 0.36 5.37
CA LYS A 219 -19.72 0.25 6.66
C LYS A 219 -21.17 -0.17 6.46
N VAL A 220 -21.85 0.39 5.47
CA VAL A 220 -23.23 0.02 5.16
C VAL A 220 -23.33 -1.43 4.67
N GLU A 221 -22.38 -1.87 3.85
CA GLU A 221 -22.35 -3.27 3.40
C GLU A 221 -22.05 -4.23 4.56
N LEU A 222 -21.15 -3.86 5.48
CA LEU A 222 -20.86 -4.65 6.68
C LEU A 222 -22.11 -4.82 7.53
N LEU A 223 -22.85 -3.73 7.82
CA LEU A 223 -24.08 -3.78 8.59
C LEU A 223 -25.12 -4.71 7.94
N LYS A 224 -25.32 -4.61 6.62
CA LYS A 224 -26.24 -5.51 5.89
C LYS A 224 -25.80 -6.97 5.94
N ALA A 225 -24.51 -7.24 5.81
CA ALA A 225 -23.97 -8.60 5.91
C ALA A 225 -24.13 -9.15 7.33
N HIS A 226 -23.95 -8.31 8.35
CA HIS A 226 -24.17 -8.68 9.75
C HIS A 226 -25.66 -8.99 10.04
N GLU A 227 -26.61 -8.22 9.51
CA GLU A 227 -28.04 -8.52 9.60
C GLU A 227 -28.40 -9.88 9.01
N GLN A 228 -27.72 -10.32 7.96
CA GLN A 228 -27.89 -11.63 7.32
C GLN A 228 -27.23 -12.76 8.12
N HIS A 229 -26.21 -12.45 8.91
CA HIS A 229 -25.40 -13.41 9.69
C HIS A 229 -25.27 -12.96 11.17
N PRO A 230 -26.37 -12.81 11.93
CA PRO A 230 -26.34 -12.20 13.27
C PRO A 230 -25.58 -13.02 14.33
N GLY A 231 -25.29 -14.30 14.05
CA GLY A 231 -24.49 -15.16 14.92
C GLY A 231 -22.97 -15.03 14.72
N ILE A 232 -22.51 -14.25 13.74
CA ILE A 232 -21.07 -14.07 13.48
C ILE A 232 -20.56 -12.84 14.24
N HIS A 233 -19.60 -13.08 15.14
CA HIS A 233 -18.91 -11.99 15.83
C HIS A 233 -18.01 -11.22 14.88
N MET A 234 -18.14 -9.89 14.87
CA MET A 234 -17.38 -8.98 14.01
C MET A 234 -16.81 -7.79 14.79
N ASP A 235 -15.57 -7.48 14.50
CA ASP A 235 -14.87 -6.28 14.98
C ASP A 235 -14.54 -5.37 13.80
N GLY A 236 -15.14 -4.17 13.73
CA GLY A 236 -14.96 -3.23 12.62
C GLY A 236 -14.10 -2.04 13.01
N PHE A 237 -12.91 -1.86 12.46
CA PHE A 237 -12.13 -0.63 12.60
C PHE A 237 -12.58 0.39 11.56
N HIS A 238 -13.16 1.50 12.02
CA HIS A 238 -13.79 2.51 11.17
C HIS A 238 -13.31 3.92 11.46
N SER A 239 -12.97 4.70 10.41
CA SER A 239 -12.43 6.06 10.52
C SER A 239 -13.41 7.08 11.14
N GLY A 240 -14.70 6.80 11.09
CA GLY A 240 -15.73 7.65 11.73
C GLY A 240 -16.08 7.25 13.16
N THR A 241 -15.39 6.25 13.74
CA THR A 241 -15.58 5.84 15.13
C THR A 241 -14.59 6.59 16.02
N THR A 242 -15.07 7.18 17.09
CA THR A 242 -14.26 7.78 18.15
C THR A 242 -14.32 6.91 19.40
N LEU A 243 -13.39 7.11 20.33
CA LEU A 243 -13.47 6.42 21.63
C LEU A 243 -14.62 7.03 22.47
N PRO A 244 -15.36 6.21 23.23
CA PRO A 244 -15.25 4.77 23.40
C PRO A 244 -15.74 3.97 22.17
N ASP A 245 -15.44 2.66 22.14
CA ASP A 245 -15.93 1.75 21.11
C ASP A 245 -17.46 1.80 20.99
N GLN A 246 -17.95 1.64 19.76
CA GLN A 246 -19.39 1.71 19.46
C GLN A 246 -19.93 0.28 19.29
N LYS A 247 -20.54 -0.25 20.32
CA LYS A 247 -21.25 -1.54 20.27
C LYS A 247 -22.57 -1.34 19.51
N VAL A 248 -22.74 -2.09 18.41
CA VAL A 248 -23.99 -2.12 17.63
C VAL A 248 -24.97 -3.09 18.29
N ASP A 249 -24.50 -4.31 18.59
CA ASP A 249 -25.22 -5.36 19.32
C ASP A 249 -24.20 -6.30 20.03
N ASP A 250 -24.62 -7.50 20.44
CA ASP A 250 -23.75 -8.44 21.15
C ASP A 250 -22.70 -9.09 20.28
N THR A 251 -22.80 -8.98 18.96
CA THR A 251 -21.94 -9.64 17.98
C THR A 251 -21.21 -8.67 17.06
N LEU A 252 -21.51 -7.36 17.06
CA LEU A 252 -20.81 -6.35 16.25
C LEU A 252 -20.38 -5.15 17.09
N THR A 253 -19.07 -4.86 17.05
CA THR A 253 -18.50 -3.66 17.67
C THR A 253 -17.65 -2.89 16.67
N PHE A 254 -17.81 -1.55 16.62
CA PHE A 254 -16.91 -0.67 15.87
C PHE A 254 -15.89 -0.02 16.80
N HIS A 255 -14.63 -0.05 16.33
CA HIS A 255 -13.46 0.51 17.01
C HIS A 255 -12.92 1.72 16.26
N ALA A 256 -12.33 2.67 17.02
CA ALA A 256 -11.55 3.75 16.42
C ALA A 256 -10.29 3.20 15.73
N ILE A 257 -9.83 3.88 14.67
CA ILE A 257 -8.61 3.47 13.95
C ILE A 257 -7.39 3.64 14.86
N ASP A 258 -6.82 2.51 15.25
CA ASP A 258 -5.56 2.39 15.98
C ASP A 258 -4.72 1.26 15.35
N GLY A 259 -3.50 1.57 14.93
CA GLY A 259 -2.67 0.62 14.19
C GLY A 259 -2.21 -0.56 15.03
N LYS A 260 -1.86 -0.35 16.29
CA LYS A 260 -1.39 -1.41 17.20
C LYS A 260 -2.55 -2.33 17.59
N ARG A 261 -3.64 -1.73 18.02
CA ARG A 261 -4.86 -2.46 18.40
C ARG A 261 -5.42 -3.26 17.22
N PHE A 262 -5.40 -2.70 16.01
CA PHE A 262 -5.82 -3.42 14.80
C PHE A 262 -5.01 -4.69 14.58
N LEU A 263 -3.68 -4.65 14.79
CA LEU A 263 -2.83 -5.83 14.66
C LEU A 263 -3.10 -6.88 15.76
N GLU A 264 -3.37 -6.44 16.98
CA GLU A 264 -3.74 -7.34 18.09
C GLU A 264 -5.03 -8.09 17.76
N PHE A 265 -6.04 -7.40 17.22
CA PHE A 265 -7.28 -8.02 16.74
C PHE A 265 -7.03 -8.94 15.54
N MET A 266 -6.15 -8.54 14.61
CA MET A 266 -5.79 -9.38 13.47
C MET A 266 -5.16 -10.71 13.91
N ALA A 267 -4.29 -10.69 14.90
CA ALA A 267 -3.70 -11.93 15.44
C ALA A 267 -4.74 -12.86 16.08
N GLN A 268 -5.86 -12.29 16.57
CA GLN A 268 -6.89 -13.00 17.33
C GLN A 268 -8.15 -13.30 16.52
N CYS A 269 -8.29 -12.79 15.30
CA CYS A 269 -9.48 -13.06 14.48
C CYS A 269 -9.42 -14.43 13.78
N LYS A 270 -10.54 -14.86 13.23
CA LYS A 270 -10.64 -16.04 12.36
C LYS A 270 -10.23 -15.68 10.92
N ALA A 271 -10.66 -14.52 10.44
CA ALA A 271 -10.37 -14.01 9.10
C ALA A 271 -10.52 -12.50 9.08
N ILE A 272 -9.96 -11.85 8.04
CA ILE A 272 -10.12 -10.41 7.84
C ILE A 272 -10.97 -10.08 6.62
N VAL A 273 -11.63 -8.92 6.66
CA VAL A 273 -12.28 -8.30 5.49
C VAL A 273 -11.65 -6.94 5.26
N THR A 274 -11.11 -6.70 4.07
CA THR A 274 -10.35 -5.48 3.76
C THR A 274 -10.48 -5.06 2.31
N THR A 275 -10.14 -3.81 2.01
CA THR A 275 -10.18 -3.21 0.66
C THR A 275 -8.99 -3.62 -0.21
N ALA A 276 -8.56 -4.85 -0.22
CA ALA A 276 -7.49 -5.34 -1.10
C ALA A 276 -6.21 -4.47 -1.12
N GLY A 277 -5.89 -3.81 0.00
CA GLY A 277 -4.59 -3.16 0.20
C GLY A 277 -3.51 -4.21 0.40
N PHE A 278 -2.36 -4.07 -0.28
CA PHE A 278 -1.31 -5.10 -0.28
C PHE A 278 -0.81 -5.42 1.14
N GLU A 279 -0.48 -4.39 1.94
CA GLU A 279 0.16 -4.57 3.25
C GLU A 279 -0.72 -5.34 4.24
N SER A 280 -1.98 -4.92 4.40
CA SER A 280 -2.89 -5.57 5.37
C SER A 280 -3.19 -7.02 5.01
N VAL A 281 -3.24 -7.34 3.71
CA VAL A 281 -3.42 -8.73 3.23
C VAL A 281 -2.16 -9.55 3.50
N CYS A 282 -0.96 -8.99 3.28
CA CYS A 282 0.31 -9.68 3.61
C CYS A 282 0.47 -9.92 5.11
N GLU A 283 0.10 -8.95 5.94
CA GLU A 283 0.15 -9.08 7.40
C GLU A 283 -0.81 -10.17 7.90
N ALA A 284 -2.03 -10.19 7.37
CA ALA A 284 -3.00 -11.24 7.66
C ALA A 284 -2.50 -12.62 7.22
N ALA A 285 -1.96 -12.73 6.01
CA ALA A 285 -1.41 -13.97 5.48
C ALA A 285 -0.24 -14.49 6.34
N TYR A 286 0.66 -13.59 6.79
CA TYR A 286 1.74 -13.94 7.70
C TYR A 286 1.23 -14.52 9.03
N LEU A 287 0.14 -13.96 9.57
CA LEU A 287 -0.53 -14.44 10.79
C LEU A 287 -1.44 -15.65 10.53
N GLY A 288 -1.48 -16.21 9.32
CA GLY A 288 -2.32 -17.34 8.96
C GLY A 288 -3.82 -16.99 8.89
N LYS A 289 -4.16 -15.71 8.69
CA LYS A 289 -5.55 -15.23 8.64
C LYS A 289 -6.01 -15.04 7.20
N PRO A 290 -6.97 -15.84 6.72
CA PRO A 290 -7.54 -15.65 5.39
C PRO A 290 -8.20 -14.28 5.22
N ALA A 291 -8.13 -13.72 4.01
CA ALA A 291 -8.68 -12.41 3.70
C ALA A 291 -9.85 -12.48 2.72
N LEU A 292 -10.96 -11.78 3.01
CA LEU A 292 -11.91 -11.37 1.99
C LEU A 292 -11.46 -9.99 1.45
N MET A 293 -11.03 -9.97 0.20
CA MET A 293 -10.51 -8.80 -0.47
C MET A 293 -11.60 -8.13 -1.32
N ILE A 294 -12.00 -6.91 -0.94
CA ILE A 294 -13.06 -6.14 -1.61
C ILE A 294 -12.44 -4.89 -2.24
N PRO A 295 -12.04 -4.91 -3.52
CA PRO A 295 -11.48 -3.74 -4.18
C PRO A 295 -12.48 -2.58 -4.18
N GLN A 296 -12.01 -1.39 -3.90
CA GLN A 296 -12.82 -0.18 -4.05
C GLN A 296 -13.24 0.01 -5.51
N ALA A 297 -14.45 0.50 -5.72
CA ALA A 297 -14.95 0.78 -7.05
C ALA A 297 -13.97 1.70 -7.82
N ASN A 298 -13.65 1.33 -9.06
CA ASN A 298 -12.72 2.05 -9.93
C ASN A 298 -11.26 2.15 -9.44
N HIS A 299 -10.87 1.38 -8.43
CA HIS A 299 -9.49 1.32 -7.96
C HIS A 299 -8.77 0.13 -8.61
N TYR A 300 -8.18 0.37 -9.79
CA TYR A 300 -7.58 -0.68 -10.62
C TYR A 300 -6.50 -1.50 -9.91
N GLU A 301 -5.62 -0.85 -9.17
CA GLU A 301 -4.56 -1.50 -8.39
C GLU A 301 -5.14 -2.50 -7.38
N GLN A 302 -6.15 -2.08 -6.60
CA GLN A 302 -6.79 -2.98 -5.62
C GLN A 302 -7.48 -4.16 -6.30
N ALA A 303 -8.05 -3.95 -7.50
CA ALA A 303 -8.62 -5.04 -8.28
C ALA A 303 -7.54 -6.04 -8.74
N CYS A 304 -6.35 -5.56 -9.11
CA CYS A 304 -5.20 -6.43 -9.40
C CYS A 304 -4.75 -7.17 -8.14
N ASN A 305 -4.60 -6.48 -7.01
CA ASN A 305 -4.18 -7.07 -5.74
C ASN A 305 -5.14 -8.18 -5.29
N ALA A 306 -6.45 -7.98 -5.42
CA ALA A 306 -7.44 -8.98 -5.05
C ALA A 306 -7.34 -10.26 -5.91
N ILE A 307 -7.12 -10.11 -7.23
CA ILE A 307 -6.93 -11.23 -8.15
C ILE A 307 -5.62 -11.97 -7.83
N ASP A 308 -4.54 -11.22 -7.61
CA ASP A 308 -3.23 -11.80 -7.32
C ASP A 308 -3.20 -12.46 -5.94
N GLY A 309 -3.80 -11.85 -4.92
CA GLY A 309 -3.94 -12.44 -3.59
C GLY A 309 -4.79 -13.71 -3.59
N GLN A 310 -5.86 -13.77 -4.38
CA GLN A 310 -6.65 -14.99 -4.56
C GLN A 310 -5.83 -16.07 -5.28
N ARG A 311 -5.06 -15.74 -6.31
CA ARG A 311 -4.13 -16.64 -6.99
C ARG A 311 -3.07 -17.19 -6.04
N ALA A 312 -2.54 -16.35 -5.17
CA ALA A 312 -1.53 -16.71 -4.16
C ALA A 312 -2.11 -17.52 -2.99
N GLY A 313 -3.43 -17.68 -2.90
CA GLY A 313 -4.08 -18.44 -1.83
C GLY A 313 -4.14 -17.73 -0.47
N VAL A 314 -3.92 -16.39 -0.43
CA VAL A 314 -4.00 -15.62 0.82
C VAL A 314 -5.42 -15.24 1.22
N GLY A 315 -6.41 -15.53 0.36
CA GLY A 315 -7.81 -15.23 0.61
C GLY A 315 -8.68 -15.36 -0.62
N THR A 316 -9.88 -14.81 -0.56
CA THR A 316 -10.83 -14.78 -1.67
C THR A 316 -11.19 -13.34 -2.03
N ALA A 317 -11.49 -13.07 -3.32
CA ALA A 317 -11.85 -11.76 -3.83
C ALA A 317 -13.36 -11.66 -4.04
N SER A 318 -13.96 -10.52 -3.68
CA SER A 318 -15.37 -10.23 -3.96
C SER A 318 -15.52 -8.76 -4.35
N SER A 319 -16.59 -8.43 -5.10
CA SER A 319 -16.97 -7.05 -5.39
C SER A 319 -17.81 -6.40 -4.29
N ARG A 320 -18.18 -7.14 -3.25
CA ARG A 320 -19.04 -6.71 -2.13
C ARG A 320 -18.66 -7.44 -0.86
N PHE A 321 -19.25 -7.04 0.26
CA PHE A 321 -19.08 -7.69 1.57
C PHE A 321 -19.85 -9.04 1.58
N ASP A 322 -19.23 -10.08 1.05
CA ASP A 322 -19.80 -11.40 0.80
C ASP A 322 -19.27 -12.39 1.84
N LEU A 323 -19.99 -12.50 2.97
CA LEU A 323 -19.58 -13.39 4.07
C LEU A 323 -19.73 -14.87 3.72
N ASP A 324 -20.73 -15.25 2.91
CA ASP A 324 -20.89 -16.65 2.49
C ASP A 324 -19.65 -17.12 1.75
N LYS A 325 -19.16 -16.28 0.82
CA LYS A 325 -17.93 -16.58 0.09
C LYS A 325 -16.70 -16.71 0.99
N LEU A 326 -16.61 -15.88 2.04
CA LEU A 326 -15.53 -15.99 3.02
C LEU A 326 -15.66 -17.29 3.82
N ILE A 327 -16.86 -17.61 4.32
CA ILE A 327 -17.14 -18.82 5.11
C ILE A 327 -16.81 -20.08 4.31
N ASP A 328 -17.21 -20.12 3.03
CA ASP A 328 -16.90 -21.24 2.12
C ASP A 328 -15.39 -21.42 1.88
N TYR A 329 -14.63 -20.33 1.96
CA TYR A 329 -13.18 -20.34 1.79
C TYR A 329 -12.42 -20.76 3.06
N LEU A 330 -13.02 -20.59 4.25
CA LEU A 330 -12.35 -20.93 5.50
C LEU A 330 -12.13 -22.44 5.62
N PRO A 331 -11.00 -22.88 6.22
CA PRO A 331 -10.79 -24.28 6.58
C PRO A 331 -11.96 -24.78 7.45
N LYS A 332 -12.47 -25.97 7.10
CA LYS A 332 -13.55 -26.63 7.86
C LYS A 332 -13.01 -27.24 9.13
#